data_ff8be9740270256231595b21a39b4c0d
#
_entry.id   ff8be9740270256231595b21a39b4c0d
#
_cell.length_a   1.000
_cell.length_b   1.000
_cell.length_c   1.000
_cell.angle_alpha   90.00
_cell.angle_beta   90.00
_cell.angle_gamma   90.00
#
_symmetry.space_group_name_H-M   'P 1'
#
loop_
_entity.id
_entity.type
_entity.pdbx_description
1 polymer ?
#
loop_
_entity_poly.entity_id
_entity_poly.type
_entity_poly.pdbx_seq_one_letter_code
_entity_poly.pdbx_strand_id
1 'polypeptide(L)'
;MAVKGYVDASFNTDPDDSKSQTGYLFILNGVAVSWRSSKQSIVAASTCEAEYVAASEASREGLWMKAFTTDLGVIPSTLDPMEIYCDNTGAIANAREPRSHKNSKHIQLRYHIIREYVKKGDIVVSKVHTDHNVADPLTKPLPQEKHEKHLEAMGVKML
;
A
#
# COMPACT_ATOMS: atom_id res chain seq x y z
N MET A 1 -20.38 -2.83 0.91
CA MET A 1 -19.39 -2.63 -0.17
C MET A 1 -18.29 -1.76 0.41
N ALA A 2 -17.03 -2.16 0.31
CA ALA A 2 -15.90 -1.41 0.86
C ALA A 2 -14.71 -1.45 -0.12
N VAL A 3 -13.95 -0.36 -0.18
CA VAL A 3 -12.66 -0.33 -0.89
C VAL A 3 -11.60 -1.00 -0.01
N LYS A 4 -10.79 -1.86 -0.60
CA LYS A 4 -9.64 -2.50 0.05
C LYS A 4 -8.36 -2.14 -0.69
N GLY A 5 -7.34 -1.70 0.04
CA GLY A 5 -6.01 -1.39 -0.50
C GLY A 5 -5.05 -2.55 -0.29
N TYR A 6 -4.12 -2.72 -1.22
CA TYR A 6 -2.96 -3.62 -1.11
C TYR A 6 -1.71 -2.83 -1.44
N VAL A 7 -0.64 -3.06 -0.70
CA VAL A 7 0.63 -2.36 -0.88
C VAL A 7 1.79 -3.33 -0.81
N ASP A 8 2.78 -3.08 -1.65
CA ASP A 8 4.05 -3.80 -1.69
C ASP A 8 5.19 -2.85 -2.04
N ALA A 9 6.41 -3.20 -1.67
CA ALA A 9 7.61 -2.53 -2.11
C ALA A 9 8.69 -3.53 -2.54
N SER A 10 9.44 -3.18 -3.58
CA SER A 10 10.64 -3.90 -3.95
C SER A 10 11.84 -3.09 -3.55
N PHE A 11 12.59 -3.58 -2.54
CA PHE A 11 13.70 -2.85 -1.93
C PHE A 11 14.91 -2.77 -2.86
N ASN A 12 15.48 -1.56 -3.00
CA ASN A 12 16.75 -1.32 -3.70
C ASN A 12 16.81 -1.92 -5.11
N THR A 13 15.76 -1.73 -5.88
CA THR A 13 15.61 -2.35 -7.21
C THR A 13 16.26 -1.57 -8.34
N ASP A 14 16.47 -0.27 -8.16
CA ASP A 14 17.14 0.53 -9.17
C ASP A 14 18.67 0.46 -8.98
N PRO A 15 19.43 -0.08 -9.97
CA PRO A 15 20.87 -0.23 -9.85
C PRO A 15 21.64 1.11 -9.88
N ASP A 16 21.03 2.18 -10.43
CA ASP A 16 21.71 3.45 -10.60
C ASP A 16 21.64 4.32 -9.34
N ASP A 17 20.50 4.36 -8.65
CA ASP A 17 20.28 5.25 -7.51
C ASP A 17 19.82 4.54 -6.24
N SER A 18 19.81 3.22 -6.23
CA SER A 18 19.43 2.37 -5.08
C SER A 18 18.02 2.65 -4.53
N LYS A 19 17.14 3.21 -5.34
CA LYS A 19 15.77 3.46 -4.94
C LYS A 19 14.91 2.23 -5.08
N SER A 20 13.93 2.16 -4.19
CA SER A 20 12.95 1.10 -4.15
C SER A 20 11.74 1.41 -5.06
N GLN A 21 10.98 0.38 -5.39
CA GLN A 21 9.74 0.49 -6.15
C GLN A 21 8.54 0.38 -5.21
N THR A 22 7.61 1.31 -5.31
CA THR A 22 6.30 1.24 -4.64
C THR A 22 5.28 0.65 -5.60
N GLY A 23 4.49 -0.31 -5.11
CA GLY A 23 3.30 -0.81 -5.77
C GLY A 23 2.09 -0.74 -4.83
N TYR A 24 0.98 -0.21 -5.30
CA TYR A 24 -0.30 -0.31 -4.59
C TYR A 24 -1.47 -0.40 -5.56
N LEU A 25 -2.55 -0.99 -5.08
CA LEU A 25 -3.82 -0.99 -5.79
C LEU A 25 -4.99 -1.01 -4.81
N PHE A 26 -6.12 -0.53 -5.29
CA PHE A 26 -7.39 -0.54 -4.57
C PHE A 26 -8.42 -1.35 -5.32
N ILE A 27 -9.09 -2.23 -4.59
CA ILE A 27 -10.15 -3.11 -5.10
C ILE A 27 -11.49 -2.64 -4.55
N LEU A 28 -12.46 -2.46 -5.44
CA LEU A 28 -13.85 -2.23 -5.11
C LEU A 28 -14.70 -3.33 -5.75
N ASN A 29 -15.44 -4.05 -4.93
CA ASN A 29 -16.34 -5.13 -5.40
C ASN A 29 -15.65 -6.19 -6.29
N GLY A 30 -14.41 -6.56 -5.94
CA GLY A 30 -13.65 -7.58 -6.65
C GLY A 30 -12.93 -7.11 -7.92
N VAL A 31 -12.92 -5.80 -8.20
CA VAL A 31 -12.25 -5.23 -9.38
C VAL A 31 -11.28 -4.14 -8.95
N ALA A 32 -10.07 -4.14 -9.53
CA ALA A 32 -9.09 -3.08 -9.32
C ALA A 32 -9.60 -1.76 -9.95
N VAL A 33 -9.69 -0.70 -9.15
CA VAL A 33 -10.22 0.61 -9.55
C VAL A 33 -9.17 1.73 -9.56
N SER A 34 -8.08 1.55 -8.83
CA SER A 34 -6.90 2.43 -8.85
C SER A 34 -5.66 1.62 -8.56
N TRP A 35 -4.55 1.95 -9.22
CA TRP A 35 -3.25 1.30 -9.00
C TRP A 35 -2.10 2.21 -9.38
N ARG A 36 -0.94 1.93 -8.81
CA ARG A 36 0.31 2.62 -9.15
C ARG A 36 1.50 1.69 -9.01
N SER A 37 2.44 1.83 -9.93
CA SER A 37 3.80 1.29 -9.83
C SER A 37 4.75 2.44 -10.10
N SER A 38 5.58 2.81 -9.14
CA SER A 38 6.48 3.96 -9.26
C SER A 38 7.72 3.84 -8.40
N LYS A 39 8.83 4.39 -8.91
CA LYS A 39 10.08 4.52 -8.16
C LYS A 39 9.86 5.48 -6.97
N GLN A 40 10.36 5.10 -5.79
CA GLN A 40 10.33 5.96 -4.61
C GLN A 40 11.24 7.18 -4.80
N SER A 41 10.86 8.30 -4.23
CA SER A 41 11.65 9.54 -4.34
C SER A 41 12.83 9.61 -3.37
N ILE A 42 12.86 8.73 -2.37
CA ILE A 42 13.94 8.60 -1.38
C ILE A 42 14.59 7.23 -1.48
N VAL A 43 15.81 7.11 -0.93
CA VAL A 43 16.48 5.83 -0.72
C VAL A 43 16.08 5.30 0.65
N ALA A 44 15.42 4.15 0.69
CA ALA A 44 15.10 3.47 1.94
C ALA A 44 16.36 2.71 2.45
N ALA A 45 16.57 2.68 3.75
CA ALA A 45 17.70 1.99 4.36
C ALA A 45 17.45 0.49 4.61
N SER A 46 16.19 0.05 4.46
CA SER A 46 15.79 -1.35 4.66
C SER A 46 14.51 -1.68 3.90
N THR A 47 14.24 -2.96 3.76
CA THR A 47 12.95 -3.45 3.22
C THR A 47 11.77 -2.89 4.03
N CYS A 48 11.88 -2.90 5.36
CA CYS A 48 10.84 -2.34 6.24
C CYS A 48 10.55 -0.87 5.96
N GLU A 49 11.57 -0.06 5.71
CA GLU A 49 11.39 1.35 5.34
C GLU A 49 10.77 1.52 3.97
N ALA A 50 11.20 0.74 2.98
CA ALA A 50 10.61 0.78 1.65
C ALA A 50 9.10 0.45 1.70
N GLU A 51 8.72 -0.57 2.46
CA GLU A 51 7.33 -0.95 2.70
C GLU A 51 6.55 0.14 3.46
N TYR A 52 7.16 0.77 4.45
CA TYR A 52 6.55 1.87 5.20
C TYR A 52 6.29 3.09 4.30
N VAL A 53 7.23 3.44 3.44
CA VAL A 53 7.08 4.51 2.45
C VAL A 53 5.94 4.19 1.49
N ALA A 54 5.90 2.97 0.96
CA ALA A 54 4.85 2.52 0.08
C ALA A 54 3.47 2.56 0.75
N ALA A 55 3.36 2.09 2.00
CA ALA A 55 2.12 2.15 2.78
C ALA A 55 1.65 3.59 3.03
N SER A 56 2.59 4.53 3.25
CA SER A 56 2.27 5.94 3.40
C SER A 56 1.75 6.58 2.10
N GLU A 57 2.33 6.22 0.96
CA GLU A 57 1.84 6.67 -0.35
C GLU A 57 0.45 6.11 -0.64
N ALA A 58 0.24 4.81 -0.41
CA ALA A 58 -1.04 4.15 -0.56
C ALA A 58 -2.12 4.74 0.36
N SER A 59 -1.76 5.12 1.59
CA SER A 59 -2.72 5.66 2.55
C SER A 59 -3.34 6.98 2.10
N ARG A 60 -2.58 7.85 1.45
CA ARG A 60 -3.10 9.11 0.88
C ARG A 60 -4.08 8.85 -0.26
N GLU A 61 -3.72 7.96 -1.16
CA GLU A 61 -4.59 7.56 -2.27
C GLU A 61 -5.87 6.89 -1.75
N GLY A 62 -5.74 6.01 -0.76
CA GLY A 62 -6.88 5.32 -0.14
C GLY A 62 -7.89 6.27 0.49
N LEU A 63 -7.43 7.28 1.22
CA LEU A 63 -8.33 8.28 1.82
C LEU A 63 -9.01 9.14 0.75
N TRP A 64 -8.29 9.55 -0.28
CA TRP A 64 -8.88 10.24 -1.42
C TRP A 64 -9.93 9.36 -2.10
N MET A 65 -9.62 8.09 -2.35
CA MET A 65 -10.55 7.14 -2.95
C MET A 65 -11.82 6.96 -2.11
N LYS A 66 -11.67 6.83 -0.79
CA LYS A 66 -12.79 6.72 0.15
C LYS A 66 -13.69 7.95 0.08
N ALA A 67 -13.11 9.16 0.13
CA ALA A 67 -13.86 10.40 0.01
C ALA A 67 -14.59 10.49 -1.34
N PHE A 68 -13.87 10.27 -2.43
CA PHE A 68 -14.40 10.34 -3.78
C PHE A 68 -15.57 9.37 -4.02
N THR A 69 -15.42 8.10 -3.61
CA THR A 69 -16.48 7.10 -3.77
C THR A 69 -17.69 7.36 -2.89
N THR A 70 -17.48 7.98 -1.72
CA THR A 70 -18.57 8.43 -0.83
C THR A 70 -19.32 9.60 -1.45
N ASP A 71 -18.61 10.59 -1.97
CA ASP A 71 -19.22 11.78 -2.60
C ASP A 71 -20.01 11.42 -3.86
N LEU A 72 -19.57 10.41 -4.61
CA LEU A 72 -20.30 9.85 -5.74
C LEU A 72 -21.54 9.02 -5.35
N GLY A 73 -21.71 8.73 -4.05
CA GLY A 73 -22.80 7.86 -3.58
C GLY A 73 -22.61 6.38 -3.93
N VAL A 74 -21.42 5.98 -4.37
CA VAL A 74 -21.08 4.59 -4.71
C VAL A 74 -20.94 3.73 -3.47
N ILE A 75 -20.38 4.32 -2.41
CA ILE A 75 -20.22 3.68 -1.10
C ILE A 75 -20.97 4.53 -0.07
N PRO A 76 -21.73 3.92 0.85
CA PRO A 76 -22.32 4.65 1.97
C PRO A 76 -21.22 5.38 2.76
N SER A 77 -21.51 6.59 3.23
CA SER A 77 -20.63 7.23 4.21
C SER A 77 -20.51 6.34 5.43
N THR A 78 -19.31 5.88 5.72
CA THR A 78 -19.04 5.00 6.84
C THR A 78 -17.88 5.55 7.66
N LEU A 79 -17.98 5.40 8.98
CA LEU A 79 -16.90 5.72 9.90
C LEU A 79 -15.82 4.61 9.94
N ASP A 80 -16.06 3.50 9.25
CA ASP A 80 -15.10 2.40 9.20
C ASP A 80 -13.78 2.85 8.56
N PRO A 81 -12.64 2.46 9.12
CA PRO A 81 -11.34 2.79 8.56
C PRO A 81 -11.16 2.17 7.17
N MET A 82 -10.39 2.86 6.32
CA MET A 82 -9.89 2.27 5.07
C MET A 82 -8.90 1.16 5.39
N GLU A 83 -9.15 -0.06 4.92
CA GLU A 83 -8.26 -1.19 5.15
C GLU A 83 -7.18 -1.27 4.07
N ILE A 84 -5.91 -1.27 4.49
CA ILE A 84 -4.74 -1.44 3.62
C ILE A 84 -3.98 -2.68 4.07
N TYR A 85 -3.81 -3.63 3.16
CA TYR A 85 -3.08 -4.87 3.38
C TYR A 85 -1.61 -4.72 3.02
N CYS A 86 -0.73 -5.09 3.94
CA CYS A 86 0.73 -5.10 3.81
C CYS A 86 1.29 -6.45 4.30
N ASP A 87 2.31 -6.98 3.67
CA ASP A 87 2.93 -8.25 4.08
C ASP A 87 4.14 -8.08 5.02
N ASN A 88 4.57 -6.84 5.27
CA ASN A 88 5.70 -6.55 6.14
C ASN A 88 5.25 -6.15 7.55
N THR A 89 5.52 -7.02 8.52
CA THR A 89 5.14 -6.79 9.93
C THR A 89 5.84 -5.59 10.56
N GLY A 90 7.09 -5.30 10.18
CA GLY A 90 7.82 -4.13 10.67
C GLY A 90 7.22 -2.82 10.18
N ALA A 91 6.83 -2.77 8.91
CA ALA A 91 6.14 -1.59 8.35
C ALA A 91 4.78 -1.36 9.03
N ILE A 92 4.02 -2.43 9.29
CA ILE A 92 2.75 -2.37 10.02
C ILE A 92 2.97 -1.84 11.44
N ALA A 93 3.98 -2.36 12.16
CA ALA A 93 4.31 -1.89 13.50
C ALA A 93 4.69 -0.39 13.49
N ASN A 94 5.54 0.02 12.54
CA ASN A 94 5.93 1.43 12.38
C ASN A 94 4.76 2.37 12.08
N ALA A 95 3.76 1.90 11.34
CA ALA A 95 2.55 2.69 11.05
C ALA A 95 1.66 2.86 12.29
N ARG A 96 1.67 1.88 13.20
CA ARG A 96 0.87 1.89 14.44
C ARG A 96 1.55 2.63 15.60
N GLU A 97 2.89 2.67 15.62
CA GLU A 97 3.63 3.27 16.74
C GLU A 97 3.85 4.78 16.58
N PRO A 98 3.43 5.60 17.56
CA PRO A 98 3.60 7.05 17.50
C PRO A 98 5.04 7.53 17.78
N ARG A 99 5.97 6.67 18.25
CA ARG A 99 7.21 7.11 18.93
C ARG A 99 8.55 6.67 18.34
N SER A 100 8.61 5.98 17.22
CA SER A 100 9.90 5.50 16.68
C SER A 100 10.63 6.56 15.84
N HIS A 101 10.97 7.70 16.45
CA HIS A 101 11.82 8.71 15.78
C HIS A 101 13.32 8.34 15.75
N LYS A 102 13.77 7.36 16.55
CA LYS A 102 15.21 7.09 16.70
C LYS A 102 15.84 6.43 15.48
N ASN A 103 15.10 5.61 14.74
CA ASN A 103 15.64 4.83 13.61
C ASN A 103 15.16 5.31 12.22
N SER A 104 14.37 6.36 12.15
CA SER A 104 13.79 6.85 10.90
C SER A 104 13.98 8.35 10.66
N LYS A 105 15.05 8.94 11.22
CA LYS A 105 15.33 10.38 11.09
C LYS A 105 15.55 10.85 9.66
N HIS A 106 15.95 9.96 8.77
CA HIS A 106 16.16 10.23 7.34
C HIS A 106 14.88 10.08 6.51
N ILE A 107 13.81 9.45 7.05
CA ILE A 107 12.53 9.39 6.37
C ILE A 107 11.86 10.76 6.45
N GLN A 108 11.49 11.30 5.30
CA GLN A 108 10.84 12.61 5.24
C GLN A 108 9.53 12.62 6.03
N LEU A 109 9.26 13.71 6.75
CA LEU A 109 8.06 13.88 7.58
C LEU A 109 6.76 13.56 6.84
N ARG A 110 6.71 13.80 5.52
CA ARG A 110 5.53 13.49 4.70
C ARG A 110 5.10 12.02 4.72
N TYR A 111 6.03 11.09 5.02
CA TYR A 111 5.70 9.66 5.12
C TYR A 111 5.18 9.28 6.50
N HIS A 112 5.41 10.11 7.51
CA HIS A 112 4.87 9.86 8.85
C HIS A 112 3.38 10.19 8.99
N ILE A 113 2.76 10.77 7.95
CA ILE A 113 1.33 11.10 7.92
C ILE A 113 0.45 9.84 8.11
N ILE A 114 0.91 8.66 7.70
CA ILE A 114 0.19 7.40 7.90
C ILE A 114 -0.10 7.14 9.38
N ARG A 115 0.81 7.53 10.28
CA ARG A 115 0.63 7.37 11.73
C ARG A 115 -0.53 8.22 12.26
N GLU A 116 -0.71 9.41 11.72
CA GLU A 116 -1.84 10.26 12.06
C GLU A 116 -3.15 9.65 11.58
N TYR A 117 -3.18 9.13 10.37
CA TYR A 117 -4.36 8.46 9.82
C TYR A 117 -4.75 7.21 10.61
N VAL A 118 -3.76 6.40 10.99
CA VAL A 118 -4.00 5.21 11.83
C VAL A 118 -4.48 5.62 13.22
N LYS A 119 -3.86 6.63 13.83
CA LYS A 119 -4.25 7.14 15.17
C LYS A 119 -5.66 7.72 15.17
N LYS A 120 -6.07 8.40 14.10
CA LYS A 120 -7.43 8.96 13.96
C LYS A 120 -8.48 7.89 13.65
N GLY A 121 -8.08 6.68 13.29
CA GLY A 121 -8.98 5.61 12.85
C GLY A 121 -9.46 5.77 11.41
N ASP A 122 -8.81 6.60 10.61
CA ASP A 122 -9.12 6.77 9.19
C ASP A 122 -8.63 5.58 8.35
N ILE A 123 -7.51 4.99 8.78
CA ILE A 123 -6.85 3.86 8.13
C ILE A 123 -6.53 2.78 9.16
N VAL A 124 -6.67 1.51 8.73
CA VAL A 124 -6.09 0.35 9.40
C VAL A 124 -5.13 -0.36 8.46
N VAL A 125 -3.93 -0.68 8.93
CA VAL A 125 -2.96 -1.48 8.18
C VAL A 125 -3.00 -2.90 8.73
N SER A 126 -3.39 -3.84 7.87
CA SER A 126 -3.61 -5.25 8.20
C SER A 126 -2.56 -6.14 7.53
N LYS A 127 -2.22 -7.24 8.19
CA LYS A 127 -1.31 -8.23 7.63
C LYS A 127 -1.97 -9.04 6.52
N VAL A 128 -1.27 -9.23 5.42
CA VAL A 128 -1.58 -10.22 4.39
C VAL A 128 -0.37 -11.15 4.20
N HIS A 129 -0.60 -12.39 3.82
CA HIS A 129 0.48 -13.28 3.41
C HIS A 129 1.05 -12.84 2.05
N THR A 130 2.37 -12.92 1.87
CA THR A 130 3.04 -12.47 0.64
C THR A 130 2.42 -13.07 -0.63
N ASP A 131 2.06 -14.35 -0.62
CA ASP A 131 1.43 -15.00 -1.78
C ASP A 131 0.03 -14.49 -2.11
N HIS A 132 -0.61 -13.80 -1.18
CA HIS A 132 -1.93 -13.19 -1.34
C HIS A 132 -1.87 -11.67 -1.46
N ASN A 133 -0.67 -11.08 -1.48
CA ASN A 133 -0.50 -9.65 -1.69
C ASN A 133 -0.69 -9.30 -3.17
N VAL A 134 -1.86 -8.81 -3.51
CA VAL A 134 -2.26 -8.52 -4.90
C VAL A 134 -1.41 -7.39 -5.51
N ALA A 135 -0.70 -6.59 -4.70
CA ALA A 135 0.21 -5.55 -5.18
C ALA A 135 1.58 -6.09 -5.66
N ASP A 136 1.92 -7.34 -5.37
CA ASP A 136 3.20 -7.99 -5.71
C ASP A 136 3.62 -7.79 -7.21
N PRO A 137 2.72 -7.97 -8.21
CA PRO A 137 3.07 -7.77 -9.61
C PRO A 137 3.43 -6.34 -9.99
N LEU A 138 3.11 -5.37 -9.15
CA LEU A 138 3.40 -3.94 -9.41
C LEU A 138 4.83 -3.54 -9.03
N THR A 139 5.56 -4.41 -8.33
CA THR A 139 6.89 -4.12 -7.78
C THR A 139 7.99 -5.02 -8.32
N LYS A 140 7.66 -6.20 -8.82
CA LYS A 140 8.64 -7.20 -9.29
C LYS A 140 8.05 -8.14 -10.33
N PRO A 141 8.88 -8.71 -11.23
CA PRO A 141 8.44 -9.76 -12.14
C PRO A 141 8.11 -11.03 -11.34
N LEU A 142 7.04 -11.71 -11.75
CA LEU A 142 6.57 -12.95 -11.13
C LEU A 142 6.54 -14.10 -12.15
N PRO A 143 6.68 -15.37 -11.71
CA PRO A 143 6.35 -16.50 -12.54
C PRO A 143 4.91 -16.41 -13.06
N GLN A 144 4.69 -16.91 -14.28
CA GLN A 144 3.42 -16.77 -15.01
C GLN A 144 2.21 -17.21 -14.14
N GLU A 145 2.27 -18.39 -13.54
CA GLU A 145 1.18 -18.92 -12.72
C GLU A 145 0.81 -17.98 -11.54
N LYS A 146 1.82 -17.41 -10.87
CA LYS A 146 1.61 -16.48 -9.75
C LYS A 146 1.04 -15.16 -10.25
N HIS A 147 1.53 -14.66 -11.39
CA HIS A 147 1.04 -13.45 -12.03
C HIS A 147 -0.44 -13.58 -12.43
N GLU A 148 -0.82 -14.69 -13.05
CA GLU A 148 -2.20 -14.97 -13.46
C GLU A 148 -3.16 -15.02 -12.26
N LYS A 149 -2.77 -15.64 -11.14
CA LYS A 149 -3.54 -15.64 -9.90
C LYS A 149 -3.79 -14.22 -9.35
N HIS A 150 -2.78 -13.36 -9.43
CA HIS A 150 -2.95 -11.97 -9.01
C HIS A 150 -3.85 -11.19 -9.97
N LEU A 151 -3.76 -11.39 -11.28
CA LEU A 151 -4.67 -10.77 -12.25
C LEU A 151 -6.13 -11.18 -12.00
N GLU A 152 -6.37 -12.46 -11.72
CA GLU A 152 -7.70 -12.95 -11.36
C GLU A 152 -8.21 -12.27 -10.07
N ALA A 153 -7.36 -12.14 -9.05
CA ALA A 153 -7.69 -11.44 -7.81
C ALA A 153 -7.96 -9.94 -8.00
N MET A 154 -7.39 -9.33 -9.06
CA MET A 154 -7.68 -7.95 -9.49
C MET A 154 -8.99 -7.82 -10.27
N GLY A 155 -9.67 -8.93 -10.58
CA GLY A 155 -10.85 -8.94 -11.44
C GLY A 155 -10.52 -8.79 -12.93
N VAL A 156 -9.28 -8.97 -13.33
CA VAL A 156 -8.86 -8.95 -14.74
C VAL A 156 -9.15 -10.30 -15.37
N LYS A 157 -9.94 -10.32 -16.45
CA LYS A 157 -10.19 -11.54 -17.21
C LYS A 157 -9.24 -11.60 -18.41
N MET A 158 -8.53 -12.71 -18.51
CA MET A 158 -7.83 -13.04 -19.74
C MET A 158 -8.86 -13.44 -20.79
N LEU A 159 -8.82 -12.82 -21.97
CA LEU A 159 -9.68 -13.14 -23.12
C LEU A 159 -9.13 -14.35 -23.87
#